data_b263a96d97459023d787abdbd966da57
#
_entry.id   b263a96d97459023d787abdbd966da57
#
_cell.length_a   1.000
_cell.length_b   1.000
_cell.length_c   1.000
_cell.angle_alpha   90.00
_cell.angle_beta   90.00
_cell.angle_gamma   90.00
#
_symmetry.space_group_name_H-M   'P 1'
#
loop_
_entity.id
_entity.type
_entity.pdbx_description
1 polymer ?
#
loop_
_entity_poly.entity_id
_entity_poly.type
_entity_poly.pdbx_seq_one_letter_code
_entity_poly.pdbx_strand_id
1 'polypeptide(L)'
;MERYRLSQIDHLRQDGICFDANIWLYLFCPLGNYRIHTVIAYSKCYARILEVKLPVYVDIVIVSEVINRYLRLAHSYYCKNQGIHMDYKKYRKTEDYQKILREVYSLVKKRILPHCIIGNISYDKDMFISLLDDSDYDKDFNDHHITNLCLRHNLCLMTHDSDFKHTNIPI
;
A
#
# COMPACT_ATOMS: atom_id res chain seq x y z
N MET A 1 -16.66 -14.90 -2.10
CA MET A 1 -15.80 -13.73 -1.82
C MET A 1 -16.67 -12.50 -1.72
N GLU A 2 -16.65 -11.80 -0.59
CA GLU A 2 -17.34 -10.52 -0.43
C GLU A 2 -16.52 -9.40 -1.07
N ARG A 3 -17.17 -8.59 -1.90
CA ARG A 3 -16.58 -7.39 -2.48
C ARG A 3 -17.40 -6.19 -2.05
N TYR A 4 -16.71 -5.21 -1.50
CA TYR A 4 -17.33 -3.99 -1.03
C TYR A 4 -17.03 -2.83 -1.99
N ARG A 5 -18.02 -1.96 -2.18
CA ARG A 5 -17.79 -0.65 -2.80
C ARG A 5 -17.25 0.31 -1.75
N LEU A 6 -16.50 1.33 -2.16
CA LEU A 6 -15.99 2.37 -1.25
C LEU A 6 -17.09 3.05 -0.41
N SER A 7 -18.33 3.06 -0.90
CA SER A 7 -19.52 3.58 -0.18
C SER A 7 -20.07 2.64 0.88
N GLN A 8 -19.57 1.40 0.99
CA GLN A 8 -20.07 0.38 1.90
C GLN A 8 -19.17 0.17 3.13
N ILE A 9 -18.26 1.11 3.40
CA ILE A 9 -17.32 1.05 4.53
C ILE A 9 -18.05 0.82 5.86
N ASP A 10 -19.21 1.42 6.04
CA ASP A 10 -20.01 1.28 7.27
C ASP A 10 -20.64 -0.12 7.46
N HIS A 11 -20.58 -0.96 6.44
CA HIS A 11 -21.15 -2.31 6.43
C HIS A 11 -20.10 -3.43 6.46
N LEU A 12 -18.83 -3.07 6.64
CA LEU A 12 -17.76 -4.06 6.79
C LEU A 12 -18.00 -4.93 8.03
N ARG A 13 -17.82 -6.24 7.85
CA ARG A 13 -17.97 -7.24 8.93
C ARG A 13 -16.63 -7.64 9.52
N GLN A 14 -15.55 -7.15 8.94
CA GLN A 14 -14.18 -7.41 9.33
C GLN A 14 -13.76 -6.53 10.52
N ASP A 15 -12.73 -6.97 11.24
CA ASP A 15 -12.23 -6.26 12.42
C ASP A 15 -11.45 -5.00 12.08
N GLY A 16 -11.16 -4.79 10.78
CA GLY A 16 -10.46 -3.64 10.28
C GLY A 16 -10.21 -3.71 8.78
N ILE A 17 -9.39 -2.80 8.31
CA ILE A 17 -9.05 -2.67 6.90
C ILE A 17 -7.54 -2.57 6.71
N CYS A 18 -7.01 -3.25 5.72
CA CYS A 18 -5.63 -3.13 5.27
C CYS A 18 -5.60 -2.36 3.95
N PHE A 19 -4.73 -1.38 3.83
CA PHE A 19 -4.52 -0.66 2.57
C PHE A 19 -3.30 -1.19 1.86
N ASP A 20 -3.48 -1.60 0.62
CA ASP A 20 -2.38 -1.86 -0.29
C ASP A 20 -1.57 -0.58 -0.57
N ALA A 21 -0.32 -0.74 -0.96
CA ALA A 21 0.60 0.37 -1.22
C ALA A 21 0.07 1.38 -2.25
N ASN A 22 -0.67 0.92 -3.26
CA ASN A 22 -1.27 1.79 -4.26
C ASN A 22 -2.27 2.79 -3.66
N ILE A 23 -3.04 2.41 -2.64
CA ILE A 23 -4.00 3.29 -1.97
C ILE A 23 -3.27 4.39 -1.21
N TRP A 24 -2.21 4.05 -0.47
CA TRP A 24 -1.38 5.03 0.23
C TRP A 24 -0.75 6.04 -0.74
N LEU A 25 -0.34 5.58 -1.92
CA LEU A 25 0.18 6.46 -2.97
C LEU A 25 -0.88 7.39 -3.54
N TYR A 26 -2.12 6.92 -3.75
CA TYR A 26 -3.23 7.79 -4.18
C TYR A 26 -3.53 8.87 -3.15
N LEU A 27 -3.44 8.55 -1.86
CA LEU A 27 -3.72 9.50 -0.78
C LEU A 27 -2.61 10.53 -0.58
N PHE A 28 -1.34 10.14 -0.77
CA PHE A 28 -0.22 10.95 -0.27
C PHE A 28 0.93 11.19 -1.26
N CYS A 29 0.89 10.64 -2.47
CA CYS A 29 1.94 10.85 -3.47
C CYS A 29 1.44 11.71 -4.63
N PRO A 30 1.77 13.02 -4.67
CA PRO A 30 1.34 13.90 -5.75
C PRO A 30 2.08 13.68 -7.07
N LEU A 31 3.14 12.87 -7.07
CA LEU A 31 4.00 12.63 -8.24
C LEU A 31 3.43 11.60 -9.21
N GLY A 32 2.42 10.85 -8.80
CA GLY A 32 1.76 9.88 -9.65
C GLY A 32 0.78 10.55 -10.63
N ASN A 33 0.74 10.08 -11.87
CA ASN A 33 -0.25 10.55 -12.84
C ASN A 33 -1.61 9.85 -12.61
N TYR A 34 -2.19 10.08 -11.42
CA TYR A 34 -3.45 9.45 -11.01
C TYR A 34 -4.65 10.18 -11.57
N ARG A 35 -5.70 9.44 -11.93
CA ARG A 35 -6.98 10.03 -12.30
C ARG A 35 -7.58 10.73 -11.09
N ILE A 36 -7.92 12.01 -11.24
CA ILE A 36 -8.40 12.85 -10.13
C ILE A 36 -9.62 12.26 -9.41
N HIS A 37 -10.56 11.65 -10.15
CA HIS A 37 -11.73 11.02 -9.55
C HIS A 37 -11.37 9.80 -8.67
N THR A 38 -10.31 9.05 -9.02
CA THR A 38 -9.79 7.96 -8.19
C THR A 38 -9.23 8.50 -6.88
N VAL A 39 -8.40 9.53 -6.94
CA VAL A 39 -7.84 10.18 -5.74
C VAL A 39 -8.96 10.71 -4.83
N ILE A 40 -9.95 11.40 -5.40
CA ILE A 40 -11.09 11.93 -4.63
C ILE A 40 -11.89 10.80 -3.97
N ALA A 41 -12.16 9.71 -4.70
CA ALA A 41 -12.94 8.59 -4.17
C ALA A 41 -12.23 7.94 -2.96
N TYR A 42 -10.94 7.63 -3.08
CA TYR A 42 -10.17 7.05 -1.97
C TYR A 42 -9.97 8.03 -0.81
N SER A 43 -9.78 9.32 -1.08
CA SER A 43 -9.68 10.34 -0.02
C SER A 43 -10.97 10.47 0.78
N LYS A 44 -12.14 10.46 0.14
CA LYS A 44 -13.44 10.46 0.82
C LYS A 44 -13.64 9.19 1.65
N CYS A 45 -13.29 8.03 1.09
CA CYS A 45 -13.36 6.77 1.80
C CYS A 45 -12.45 6.76 3.03
N TYR A 46 -11.20 7.20 2.89
CA TYR A 46 -10.27 7.29 4.00
C TYR A 46 -10.75 8.24 5.10
N ALA A 47 -11.29 9.42 4.73
CA ALA A 47 -11.90 10.33 5.70
C ALA A 47 -13.03 9.66 6.49
N ARG A 48 -13.90 8.89 5.81
CA ARG A 48 -14.98 8.14 6.46
C ARG A 48 -14.46 7.06 7.40
N ILE A 49 -13.42 6.31 6.99
CA ILE A 49 -12.77 5.30 7.82
C ILE A 49 -12.27 5.91 9.13
N LEU A 50 -11.61 7.08 9.07
CA LEU A 50 -11.13 7.80 10.25
C LEU A 50 -12.29 8.30 11.12
N GLU A 51 -13.36 8.81 10.52
CA GLU A 51 -14.55 9.30 11.22
C GLU A 51 -15.24 8.19 12.02
N VAL A 52 -15.44 7.02 11.41
CA VAL A 52 -16.06 5.85 12.06
C VAL A 52 -15.08 5.07 12.94
N LYS A 53 -13.81 5.50 12.98
CA LYS A 53 -12.73 4.87 13.76
C LYS A 53 -12.52 3.39 13.40
N LEU A 54 -12.74 3.03 12.14
CA LEU A 54 -12.42 1.68 11.67
C LEU A 54 -10.90 1.46 11.76
N PRO A 55 -10.43 0.38 12.40
CA PRO A 55 -9.00 0.10 12.50
C PRO A 55 -8.35 -0.06 11.11
N VAL A 56 -7.29 0.71 10.86
CA VAL A 56 -6.49 0.60 9.63
C VAL A 56 -5.20 -0.12 9.96
N TYR A 57 -4.88 -1.17 9.22
CA TYR A 57 -3.67 -1.96 9.42
C TYR A 57 -2.64 -1.67 8.35
N VAL A 58 -1.39 -1.66 8.77
CA VAL A 58 -0.22 -1.56 7.88
C VAL A 58 0.90 -2.44 8.42
N ASP A 59 1.72 -2.98 7.54
CA ASP A 59 2.92 -3.71 7.95
C ASP A 59 4.18 -3.19 7.23
N ILE A 60 5.32 -3.78 7.56
CA ILE A 60 6.63 -3.34 7.05
C ILE A 60 6.76 -3.55 5.53
N VAL A 61 6.13 -4.58 4.97
CA VAL A 61 6.18 -4.88 3.52
C VAL A 61 5.44 -3.79 2.76
N ILE A 62 4.22 -3.44 3.20
CA ILE A 62 3.42 -2.36 2.62
C ILE A 62 4.17 -1.02 2.72
N VAL A 63 4.72 -0.69 3.88
CA VAL A 63 5.50 0.56 4.07
C VAL A 63 6.72 0.59 3.17
N SER A 64 7.44 -0.52 3.06
CA SER A 64 8.60 -0.65 2.16
C SER A 64 8.20 -0.41 0.70
N GLU A 65 7.10 -0.98 0.27
CA GLU A 65 6.59 -0.80 -1.09
C GLU A 65 6.17 0.65 -1.36
N VAL A 66 5.44 1.29 -0.45
CA VAL A 66 5.07 2.72 -0.54
C VAL A 66 6.31 3.58 -0.74
N ILE A 67 7.34 3.39 0.10
CA ILE A 67 8.58 4.16 0.03
C ILE A 67 9.28 3.92 -1.32
N ASN A 68 9.43 2.66 -1.72
CA ASN A 68 10.13 2.31 -2.95
C ASN A 68 9.41 2.83 -4.20
N ARG A 69 8.09 2.69 -4.27
CA ARG A 69 7.29 3.19 -5.41
C ARG A 69 7.28 4.71 -5.46
N TYR A 70 7.16 5.39 -4.32
CA TYR A 70 7.24 6.86 -4.26
C TYR A 70 8.58 7.36 -4.82
N LEU A 71 9.70 6.77 -4.39
CA LEU A 71 11.04 7.15 -4.85
C LEU A 71 11.27 6.87 -6.35
N ARG A 72 10.66 5.81 -6.90
CA ARG A 72 10.70 5.55 -8.35
C ARG A 72 9.88 6.57 -9.14
N LEU A 73 8.73 6.99 -8.63
CA LEU A 73 7.95 8.08 -9.22
C LEU A 73 8.73 9.39 -9.20
N ALA A 74 9.40 9.70 -8.09
CA ALA A 74 10.26 10.88 -7.95
C ALA A 74 11.42 10.85 -8.97
N HIS A 75 12.06 9.70 -9.15
CA HIS A 75 13.09 9.53 -10.17
C HIS A 75 12.55 9.82 -11.58
N SER A 76 11.40 9.23 -11.93
CA SER A 76 10.78 9.46 -13.24
C SER A 76 10.44 10.94 -13.45
N TYR A 77 9.90 11.59 -12.41
CA TYR A 77 9.57 13.01 -12.42
C TYR A 77 10.83 13.89 -12.57
N TYR A 78 11.89 13.58 -11.82
CA TYR A 78 13.19 14.25 -11.89
C TYR A 78 13.76 14.17 -13.31
N CYS A 79 13.86 12.97 -13.88
CA CYS A 79 14.37 12.76 -15.25
C CYS A 79 13.57 13.55 -16.28
N LYS A 80 12.24 13.53 -16.18
CA LYS A 80 11.35 14.26 -17.08
C LYS A 80 11.57 15.77 -16.99
N ASN A 81 11.65 16.32 -15.78
CA ASN A 81 11.80 17.76 -15.56
C ASN A 81 13.18 18.28 -15.99
N GLN A 82 14.22 17.47 -15.85
CA GLN A 82 15.57 17.82 -16.26
C GLN A 82 15.84 17.53 -17.77
N GLY A 83 14.90 16.88 -18.45
CA GLY A 83 15.08 16.46 -19.84
C GLY A 83 16.23 15.45 -20.03
N ILE A 84 16.53 14.64 -19.02
CA ILE A 84 17.65 13.69 -19.02
C ILE A 84 17.16 12.25 -18.87
N HIS A 85 18.01 11.32 -19.27
CA HIS A 85 17.88 9.91 -18.93
C HIS A 85 18.97 9.55 -17.91
N MET A 86 18.56 9.11 -16.72
CA MET A 86 19.46 8.75 -15.62
C MET A 86 19.07 7.40 -15.05
N ASP A 87 20.05 6.53 -14.81
CA ASP A 87 19.85 5.30 -14.07
C ASP A 87 19.44 5.57 -12.61
N TYR A 88 18.55 4.75 -12.06
CA TYR A 88 18.06 4.91 -10.68
C TYR A 88 19.18 4.83 -9.63
N LYS A 89 20.24 4.00 -9.86
CA LYS A 89 21.38 3.94 -8.96
C LYS A 89 22.17 5.26 -8.92
N LYS A 90 22.23 5.98 -10.06
CA LYS A 90 22.84 7.32 -10.13
C LYS A 90 21.95 8.35 -9.44
N TYR A 91 20.64 8.31 -9.67
CA TYR A 91 19.69 9.18 -9.00
C TYR A 91 19.76 9.07 -7.48
N ARG A 92 19.93 7.87 -6.92
CA ARG A 92 20.08 7.65 -5.47
C ARG A 92 21.26 8.41 -4.83
N LYS A 93 22.20 8.90 -5.61
CA LYS A 93 23.36 9.69 -5.15
C LYS A 93 23.12 11.21 -5.22
N THR A 94 21.99 11.65 -5.74
CA THR A 94 21.65 13.08 -5.88
C THR A 94 21.10 13.67 -4.59
N GLU A 95 21.23 14.97 -4.44
CA GLU A 95 20.61 15.72 -3.34
C GLU A 95 19.09 15.66 -3.40
N ASP A 96 18.53 15.65 -4.62
CA ASP A 96 17.08 15.51 -4.84
C ASP A 96 16.56 14.20 -4.23
N TYR A 97 17.22 13.06 -4.50
CA TYR A 97 16.84 11.80 -3.88
C TYR A 97 16.89 11.88 -2.35
N GLN A 98 17.94 12.47 -1.77
CA GLN A 98 18.08 12.59 -0.31
C GLN A 98 16.98 13.46 0.30
N LYS A 99 16.60 14.53 -0.40
CA LYS A 99 15.46 15.39 -0.01
C LYS A 99 14.16 14.61 -0.03
N ILE A 100 13.82 13.98 -1.14
CA ILE A 100 12.59 13.20 -1.30
C ILE A 100 12.53 12.04 -0.30
N LEU A 101 13.63 11.34 -0.05
CA LEU A 101 13.68 10.27 0.95
C LEU A 101 13.29 10.78 2.35
N ARG A 102 13.82 11.94 2.77
CA ARG A 102 13.42 12.56 4.04
C ARG A 102 11.94 12.94 4.07
N GLU A 103 11.42 13.47 2.98
CA GLU A 103 10.00 13.81 2.84
C GLU A 103 9.11 12.59 2.97
N VAL A 104 9.43 11.50 2.26
CA VAL A 104 8.68 10.24 2.33
C VAL A 104 8.73 9.63 3.73
N TYR A 105 9.89 9.61 4.38
CA TYR A 105 9.99 9.13 5.77
C TYR A 105 9.17 9.99 6.73
N SER A 106 9.18 11.31 6.55
CA SER A 106 8.34 12.22 7.33
C SER A 106 6.85 11.97 7.10
N LEU A 107 6.45 11.74 5.84
CA LEU A 107 5.09 11.39 5.47
C LEU A 107 4.64 10.11 6.17
N VAL A 108 5.42 9.03 6.08
CA VAL A 108 5.10 7.76 6.75
C VAL A 108 4.94 7.98 8.25
N LYS A 109 5.89 8.64 8.90
CA LYS A 109 5.87 8.89 10.35
C LYS A 109 4.72 9.77 10.82
N LYS A 110 4.31 10.77 10.02
CA LYS A 110 3.37 11.81 10.46
C LYS A 110 1.96 11.63 9.91
N ARG A 111 1.79 10.88 8.82
CA ARG A 111 0.50 10.78 8.11
C ARG A 111 -0.03 9.35 8.01
N ILE A 112 0.84 8.35 7.97
CA ILE A 112 0.42 6.95 7.87
C ILE A 112 0.40 6.31 9.26
N LEU A 113 1.56 6.17 9.89
CA LEU A 113 1.69 5.41 11.14
C LEU A 113 0.80 5.88 12.30
N PRO A 114 0.52 7.19 12.51
CA PRO A 114 -0.34 7.62 13.62
C PRO A 114 -1.79 7.17 13.51
N HIS A 115 -2.22 6.76 12.33
CA HIS A 115 -3.60 6.31 12.07
C HIS A 115 -3.70 4.81 11.83
N CYS A 116 -2.60 4.07 12.03
CA CYS A 116 -2.53 2.64 11.73
C CYS A 116 -2.16 1.81 12.94
N ILE A 117 -2.68 0.60 12.95
CA ILE A 117 -2.20 -0.50 13.78
C ILE A 117 -1.13 -1.23 12.97
N ILE A 118 0.03 -1.49 13.61
CA ILE A 118 1.06 -2.29 12.95
C ILE A 118 0.62 -3.75 12.95
N GLY A 119 0.31 -4.25 11.76
CA GLY A 119 0.06 -5.66 11.54
C GLY A 119 1.36 -6.44 11.69
N ASN A 120 1.32 -7.55 12.39
CA ASN A 120 2.48 -8.41 12.58
C ASN A 120 2.10 -9.87 12.29
N ILE A 121 2.89 -10.50 11.40
CA ILE A 121 2.81 -11.94 11.15
C ILE A 121 4.11 -12.54 11.63
N SER A 122 4.01 -13.44 12.60
CA SER A 122 5.12 -14.30 12.95
C SER A 122 5.09 -15.53 12.05
N TYR A 123 6.11 -15.71 11.24
CA TYR A 123 6.30 -16.89 10.41
C TYR A 123 7.24 -17.85 11.12
N ASP A 124 6.77 -19.09 11.39
CA ASP A 124 7.69 -20.20 11.60
C ASP A 124 8.19 -20.72 10.23
N LYS A 125 9.12 -21.69 10.28
CA LYS A 125 9.74 -22.21 9.08
C LYS A 125 8.74 -22.89 8.13
N ASP A 126 7.80 -23.63 8.67
CA ASP A 126 6.83 -24.42 7.87
C ASP A 126 5.82 -23.48 7.20
N MET A 127 5.36 -22.48 7.91
CA MET A 127 4.52 -21.40 7.34
C MET A 127 5.24 -20.63 6.24
N PHE A 128 6.54 -20.35 6.42
CA PHE A 128 7.31 -19.63 5.40
C PHE A 128 7.51 -20.49 4.15
N ILE A 129 7.77 -21.80 4.32
CA ILE A 129 7.82 -22.75 3.21
C ILE A 129 6.47 -22.81 2.49
N SER A 130 5.36 -22.96 3.23
CA SER A 130 4.01 -22.96 2.65
C SER A 130 3.71 -21.72 1.83
N LEU A 131 4.20 -20.55 2.27
CA LEU A 131 4.05 -19.31 1.51
C LEU A 131 4.79 -19.30 0.17
N LEU A 132 5.92 -20.03 0.10
CA LEU A 132 6.72 -20.18 -1.12
C LEU A 132 6.20 -21.30 -2.04
N ASP A 133 5.52 -22.29 -1.45
CA ASP A 133 4.93 -23.43 -2.18
C ASP A 133 3.52 -23.14 -2.71
N ASP A 134 2.94 -21.98 -2.36
CA ASP A 134 1.63 -21.58 -2.87
C ASP A 134 1.68 -21.51 -4.39
N SER A 135 0.90 -22.37 -5.04
CA SER A 135 0.94 -22.62 -6.49
C SER A 135 0.33 -21.50 -7.33
N ASP A 136 -0.08 -20.40 -6.70
CA ASP A 136 -0.65 -19.22 -7.38
C ASP A 136 0.50 -18.32 -7.89
N TYR A 137 1.19 -18.80 -8.93
CA TYR A 137 2.33 -18.09 -9.55
C TYR A 137 1.97 -16.77 -10.21
N ASP A 138 0.69 -16.39 -10.25
CA ASP A 138 0.23 -15.11 -10.79
C ASP A 138 0.37 -13.97 -9.76
N LYS A 139 0.68 -14.29 -8.50
CA LYS A 139 0.91 -13.31 -7.42
C LYS A 139 2.37 -13.23 -7.04
N ASP A 140 2.81 -12.03 -6.72
CA ASP A 140 4.12 -11.86 -6.12
C ASP A 140 4.13 -12.21 -4.61
N PHE A 141 5.32 -12.32 -4.04
CA PHE A 141 5.49 -12.65 -2.63
C PHE A 141 4.79 -11.64 -1.69
N ASN A 142 4.77 -10.36 -2.06
CA ASN A 142 4.14 -9.33 -1.24
C ASN A 142 2.62 -9.52 -1.19
N ASP A 143 2.00 -9.93 -2.32
CA ASP A 143 0.57 -10.18 -2.40
C ASP A 143 0.16 -11.37 -1.53
N HIS A 144 0.97 -12.43 -1.51
CA HIS A 144 0.77 -13.57 -0.60
C HIS A 144 0.88 -13.14 0.86
N HIS A 145 1.89 -12.33 1.20
CA HIS A 145 2.07 -11.81 2.55
C HIS A 145 0.90 -10.93 2.98
N ILE A 146 0.45 -9.99 2.13
CA ILE A 146 -0.70 -9.12 2.41
C ILE A 146 -1.98 -9.95 2.58
N THR A 147 -2.18 -10.96 1.74
CA THR A 147 -3.32 -11.88 1.86
C THR A 147 -3.32 -12.59 3.22
N ASN A 148 -2.18 -13.13 3.64
CA ASN A 148 -2.04 -13.77 4.95
C ASN A 148 -2.25 -12.80 6.12
N LEU A 149 -1.77 -11.55 6.00
CA LEU A 149 -2.03 -10.50 6.99
C LEU A 149 -3.54 -10.27 7.16
N CYS A 150 -4.25 -10.13 6.05
CA CYS A 150 -5.69 -9.92 6.06
C CYS A 150 -6.46 -11.11 6.67
N LEU A 151 -6.09 -12.34 6.30
CA LEU A 151 -6.71 -13.54 6.85
C LEU A 151 -6.51 -13.66 8.37
N ARG A 152 -5.29 -13.44 8.86
CA ARG A 152 -4.95 -13.57 10.28
C ARG A 152 -5.61 -12.57 11.18
N HIS A 153 -5.81 -11.36 10.68
CA HIS A 153 -6.40 -10.26 11.45
C HIS A 153 -7.86 -10.00 11.08
N ASN A 154 -8.49 -10.88 10.29
CA ASN A 154 -9.86 -10.71 9.79
C ASN A 154 -10.08 -9.32 9.17
N LEU A 155 -9.23 -8.95 8.19
CA LEU A 155 -9.26 -7.63 7.57
C LEU A 155 -9.90 -7.68 6.19
N CYS A 156 -10.53 -6.56 5.80
CA CYS A 156 -10.85 -6.27 4.42
C CYS A 156 -9.60 -5.65 3.76
N LEU A 157 -9.25 -6.08 2.55
CA LEU A 157 -8.19 -5.45 1.77
C LEU A 157 -8.76 -4.33 0.89
N MET A 158 -8.24 -3.13 1.02
CA MET A 158 -8.49 -2.06 0.05
C MET A 158 -7.34 -2.01 -0.94
N THR A 159 -7.62 -2.35 -2.18
CA THR A 159 -6.66 -2.32 -3.28
C THR A 159 -7.29 -1.83 -4.57
N HIS A 160 -6.48 -1.37 -5.50
CA HIS A 160 -6.85 -1.09 -6.89
C HIS A 160 -6.20 -2.08 -7.84
N ASP A 161 -5.49 -3.06 -7.30
CA ASP A 161 -4.80 -4.07 -8.08
C ASP A 161 -5.75 -5.20 -8.49
N SER A 162 -5.61 -5.63 -9.73
CA SER A 162 -6.39 -6.73 -10.28
C SER A 162 -5.91 -8.09 -9.81
N ASP A 163 -4.69 -8.19 -9.32
CA ASP A 163 -4.05 -9.46 -8.95
C ASP A 163 -4.70 -10.07 -7.69
N PHE A 164 -5.36 -9.23 -6.87
CA PHE A 164 -6.18 -9.70 -5.75
C PHE A 164 -7.60 -10.19 -6.12
N LYS A 165 -7.98 -10.24 -7.41
CA LYS A 165 -9.34 -10.64 -7.82
C LYS A 165 -9.73 -12.07 -7.44
N HIS A 166 -8.75 -12.94 -7.26
CA HIS A 166 -8.93 -14.37 -6.98
C HIS A 166 -8.52 -14.77 -5.55
N THR A 167 -8.34 -13.81 -4.65
CA THR A 167 -7.99 -14.08 -3.25
C THR A 167 -9.22 -14.46 -2.42
N ASN A 168 -9.00 -15.22 -1.35
CA ASN A 168 -10.06 -15.63 -0.41
C ASN A 168 -10.36 -14.58 0.68
N ILE A 169 -9.88 -13.34 0.52
CA ILE A 169 -10.09 -12.23 1.47
C ILE A 169 -11.15 -11.27 0.93
N PRO A 170 -11.90 -10.58 1.80
CA PRO A 170 -12.81 -9.50 1.41
C PRO A 170 -12.05 -8.31 0.83
N ILE A 171 -12.54 -7.76 -0.29
CA ILE A 171 -11.93 -6.62 -1.00
C ILE A 171 -12.94 -5.49 -1.14
#